data_a29999cda0ef3b54bdd9e185d0107a67
#
_entry.id   a29999cda0ef3b54bdd9e185d0107a67
#
_cell.length_a   1.000
_cell.length_b   1.000
_cell.length_c   1.000
_cell.angle_alpha   90.00
_cell.angle_beta   90.00
_cell.angle_gamma   90.00
#
_symmetry.space_group_name_H-M   'P 1'
#
loop_
_entity.id
_entity.type
_entity.pdbx_description
1 polymer ?
#
loop_
_entity_poly.entity_id
_entity_poly.type
_entity_poly.pdbx_seq_one_letter_code
_entity_poly.pdbx_strand_id
1 'polypeptide(L)'
;MTQLIDKPRLESESPPPRKVASHPHYTLGTMVLLGVLGTVAAVVLAIIALTVTAGRNSVDDELVADKVESFLAASGPEVSVGDVIPALTPKAELPMAPASEVNVAVAPEMPAPSGRTTQAIVDVEFEVVEGISVIDPVNGVETETWGYRLLDGSDGVVSGTPGPVIRARVGDVLRFTVTNPATNTNPHNVDFHAVTGQGGGAEATVVAPGETKTIEARLLYPGFFMYHCAYGDIPSHISHGMVGGILVDPETPLPTVEHEWYMVQSEYYTDSKDPGVVAFDRQAVTNEEPNFVVFNGAVGALAGDNALQMNVGETARIYFVNAGINLNSNFHPIGSHWDKVYQEAALLNSPIRGSQTTLVPAGGATVVELRGLVPSTVVLVDHALSRAIDKGAVGQIVISGDAQPEVFEAIGQEAGEGDGGHDMSGDETQAPGGEQLTIVAGAGDFQDADAPDEFADSESPADYSVNVLRIKPGTTVTWTNEDAMLHTVTAADGSFDSGFLEEGDTWSYTFEDIGEFEYFCLPHPWMKAKVIVEE
;
A
#
# COMPACT_ATOMS: atom_id res chain seq x y z
N MET A 1 31.01 53.86 -45.32
CA MET A 1 31.86 52.94 -46.13
C MET A 1 32.29 51.80 -45.21
N THR A 2 31.63 50.72 -45.26
CA THR A 2 32.15 49.42 -44.78
C THR A 2 31.31 48.31 -45.42
N GLN A 3 31.98 47.53 -46.24
CA GLN A 3 31.42 46.54 -47.11
C GLN A 3 30.90 45.35 -46.30
N LEU A 4 29.66 44.87 -46.60
CA LEU A 4 29.13 43.60 -46.23
C LEU A 4 29.74 42.50 -47.11
N ILE A 5 30.39 41.52 -46.51
CA ILE A 5 30.91 40.34 -47.17
C ILE A 5 29.82 39.28 -47.15
N ASP A 6 29.31 38.94 -48.33
CA ASP A 6 28.36 37.84 -48.59
C ASP A 6 29.07 36.49 -48.37
N LYS A 7 28.48 35.62 -47.51
CA LYS A 7 28.90 34.22 -47.41
C LYS A 7 27.97 33.34 -48.25
N PRO A 8 28.48 32.42 -49.04
CA PRO A 8 27.66 31.54 -49.89
C PRO A 8 26.90 30.52 -49.05
N ARG A 9 25.63 30.35 -49.37
CA ARG A 9 24.72 29.35 -48.87
C ARG A 9 25.18 27.98 -49.36
N LEU A 10 25.54 27.06 -48.46
CA LEU A 10 25.72 25.64 -48.74
C LEU A 10 24.34 25.01 -48.87
N GLU A 11 23.97 24.56 -50.04
CA GLU A 11 22.83 23.66 -50.28
C GLU A 11 23.13 22.29 -49.67
N SER A 12 22.34 21.89 -48.69
CA SER A 12 22.39 20.53 -48.12
C SER A 12 21.64 19.58 -49.01
N GLU A 13 22.36 18.76 -49.75
CA GLU A 13 21.77 17.58 -50.40
C GLU A 13 21.26 16.62 -49.34
N SER A 14 19.96 16.32 -49.41
CA SER A 14 19.32 15.27 -48.60
C SER A 14 19.80 13.87 -49.04
N PRO A 15 20.17 13.00 -48.11
CA PRO A 15 20.59 11.63 -48.48
C PRO A 15 19.43 10.86 -49.07
N PRO A 16 19.69 9.90 -49.98
CA PRO A 16 18.67 9.10 -50.63
C PRO A 16 17.95 8.20 -49.61
N PRO A 17 16.65 7.89 -49.81
CA PRO A 17 15.87 7.08 -48.90
C PRO A 17 16.49 5.68 -48.75
N ARG A 18 16.78 5.28 -47.50
CA ARG A 18 17.18 3.91 -47.16
C ARG A 18 16.01 2.97 -47.49
N LYS A 19 16.27 1.96 -48.34
CA LYS A 19 15.35 0.84 -48.51
C LYS A 19 15.20 0.13 -47.16
N VAL A 20 14.04 0.26 -46.53
CA VAL A 20 13.65 -0.54 -45.38
C VAL A 20 13.41 -1.95 -45.89
N ALA A 21 14.18 -2.92 -45.42
CA ALA A 21 13.92 -4.33 -45.67
C ALA A 21 12.57 -4.67 -45.05
N SER A 22 11.64 -5.19 -45.86
CA SER A 22 10.35 -5.67 -45.37
C SER A 22 10.59 -6.90 -44.52
N HIS A 23 10.44 -6.77 -43.22
CA HIS A 23 10.32 -7.93 -42.34
C HIS A 23 8.97 -8.62 -42.59
N PRO A 24 8.91 -9.94 -42.62
CA PRO A 24 7.64 -10.64 -42.75
C PRO A 24 6.76 -10.32 -41.54
N HIS A 25 5.58 -9.76 -41.78
CA HIS A 25 4.58 -9.55 -40.76
C HIS A 25 3.92 -10.90 -40.42
N TYR A 26 4.33 -11.51 -39.32
CA TYR A 26 3.60 -12.65 -38.75
C TYR A 26 2.36 -12.12 -38.03
N THR A 27 1.20 -12.70 -38.29
CA THR A 27 -0.01 -12.39 -37.51
C THR A 27 0.17 -12.93 -36.10
N LEU A 28 -0.47 -12.32 -35.12
CA LEU A 28 -0.42 -12.73 -33.70
C LEU A 28 -0.71 -14.23 -33.55
N GLY A 29 -1.67 -14.76 -34.31
CA GLY A 29 -1.98 -16.19 -34.35
C GLY A 29 -0.81 -17.08 -34.87
N THR A 30 0.00 -16.59 -35.83
CA THR A 30 1.17 -17.32 -36.29
C THR A 30 2.29 -17.34 -35.26
N MET A 31 2.46 -16.26 -34.48
CA MET A 31 3.45 -16.22 -33.38
C MET A 31 3.06 -17.14 -32.23
N VAL A 32 1.78 -17.19 -31.88
CA VAL A 32 1.26 -18.09 -30.83
C VAL A 32 1.40 -19.55 -31.29
N LEU A 33 1.04 -19.87 -32.51
CA LEU A 33 1.19 -21.22 -33.08
C LEU A 33 2.66 -21.68 -33.13
N LEU A 34 3.59 -20.78 -33.50
CA LEU A 34 5.03 -21.07 -33.50
C LEU A 34 5.59 -21.20 -32.08
N GLY A 35 5.08 -20.44 -31.11
CA GLY A 35 5.43 -20.56 -29.69
C GLY A 35 4.99 -21.90 -29.09
N VAL A 36 3.76 -22.32 -29.36
CA VAL A 36 3.21 -23.62 -28.91
C VAL A 36 3.94 -24.79 -29.58
N LEU A 37 4.17 -24.71 -30.87
CA LEU A 37 4.96 -25.75 -31.60
C LEU A 37 6.40 -25.81 -31.10
N GLY A 38 7.02 -24.68 -30.76
CA GLY A 38 8.37 -24.62 -30.17
C GLY A 38 8.47 -25.28 -28.81
N THR A 39 7.50 -25.03 -27.93
CA THR A 39 7.43 -25.67 -26.60
C THR A 39 7.14 -27.15 -26.68
N VAL A 40 6.23 -27.59 -27.54
CA VAL A 40 5.95 -29.01 -27.76
C VAL A 40 7.18 -29.73 -28.34
N ALA A 41 7.88 -29.11 -29.31
CA ALA A 41 9.11 -29.66 -29.86
C ALA A 41 10.23 -29.77 -28.82
N ALA A 42 10.39 -28.77 -27.95
CA ALA A 42 11.38 -28.78 -26.85
C ALA A 42 11.09 -29.89 -25.82
N VAL A 43 9.81 -30.10 -25.47
CA VAL A 43 9.39 -31.17 -24.55
C VAL A 43 9.63 -32.55 -25.18
N VAL A 44 9.28 -32.74 -26.46
CA VAL A 44 9.52 -34.00 -27.18
C VAL A 44 11.02 -34.28 -27.28
N LEU A 45 11.86 -33.28 -27.60
CA LEU A 45 13.31 -33.44 -27.65
C LEU A 45 13.91 -33.73 -26.26
N ALA A 46 13.37 -33.15 -25.18
CA ALA A 46 13.79 -33.44 -23.81
C ALA A 46 13.44 -34.90 -23.44
N ILE A 47 12.26 -35.38 -23.80
CA ILE A 47 11.84 -36.77 -23.55
C ILE A 47 12.74 -37.74 -24.37
N ILE A 48 13.01 -37.45 -25.64
CA ILE A 48 13.92 -38.25 -26.45
C ILE A 48 15.34 -38.26 -25.88
N ALA A 49 15.85 -37.12 -25.42
CA ALA A 49 17.16 -37.03 -24.79
C ALA A 49 17.22 -37.82 -23.47
N LEU A 50 16.16 -37.81 -22.65
CA LEU A 50 16.07 -38.61 -21.42
C LEU A 50 16.02 -40.12 -21.71
N THR A 51 15.33 -40.54 -22.77
CA THR A 51 15.25 -41.97 -23.18
C THR A 51 16.56 -42.49 -23.73
N VAL A 52 17.29 -41.66 -24.51
CA VAL A 52 18.59 -42.01 -25.06
C VAL A 52 19.69 -42.11 -23.99
N THR A 53 19.66 -41.20 -22.98
CA THR A 53 20.65 -41.20 -21.88
C THR A 53 20.39 -42.27 -20.84
N ALA A 54 19.16 -42.75 -20.67
CA ALA A 54 18.81 -43.77 -19.69
C ALA A 54 19.08 -45.23 -20.11
N GLY A 55 19.46 -45.50 -21.37
CA GLY A 55 19.82 -46.85 -21.87
C GLY A 55 18.73 -47.90 -21.71
N ARG A 56 17.44 -47.51 -21.72
CA ARG A 56 16.29 -48.43 -21.59
C ARG A 56 15.66 -48.71 -22.93
N ASN A 57 15.64 -49.98 -23.31
CA ASN A 57 15.11 -50.51 -24.55
C ASN A 57 13.57 -50.72 -24.59
N SER A 58 12.83 -50.16 -23.64
CA SER A 58 11.35 -50.08 -23.71
C SER A 58 10.88 -48.93 -22.84
N VAL A 59 10.39 -47.90 -23.48
CA VAL A 59 9.57 -46.87 -22.79
C VAL A 59 8.15 -47.41 -22.81
N ASP A 60 7.54 -47.47 -21.65
CA ASP A 60 6.16 -47.85 -21.53
C ASP A 60 5.31 -46.67 -22.04
N ASP A 61 4.80 -46.82 -23.27
CA ASP A 61 4.05 -45.76 -23.97
C ASP A 61 2.83 -45.30 -23.15
N GLU A 62 2.26 -46.19 -22.32
CA GLU A 62 1.16 -45.89 -21.43
C GLU A 62 1.58 -44.97 -20.28
N LEU A 63 2.81 -45.14 -19.74
CA LEU A 63 3.36 -44.27 -18.66
C LEU A 63 3.72 -42.87 -19.17
N VAL A 64 4.14 -42.75 -20.42
CA VAL A 64 4.44 -41.47 -21.07
C VAL A 64 3.15 -40.73 -21.38
N ALA A 65 2.14 -41.43 -21.89
CA ALA A 65 0.81 -40.86 -22.15
C ALA A 65 0.17 -40.34 -20.84
N ASP A 66 0.19 -41.13 -19.76
CA ASP A 66 -0.37 -40.76 -18.45
C ASP A 66 0.33 -39.53 -17.83
N LYS A 67 1.67 -39.46 -18.00
CA LYS A 67 2.44 -38.28 -17.54
C LYS A 67 2.21 -37.03 -18.38
N VAL A 68 2.05 -37.18 -19.70
CA VAL A 68 1.71 -36.06 -20.58
C VAL A 68 0.29 -35.58 -20.30
N GLU A 69 -0.65 -36.48 -20.09
CA GLU A 69 -2.03 -36.14 -19.75
C GLU A 69 -2.13 -35.48 -18.36
N SER A 70 -1.35 -35.96 -17.36
CA SER A 70 -1.27 -35.34 -16.05
C SER A 70 -0.60 -33.95 -16.08
N PHE A 71 0.38 -33.74 -16.96
CA PHE A 71 1.02 -32.44 -17.17
C PHE A 71 0.08 -31.45 -17.88
N LEU A 72 -0.66 -31.91 -18.89
CA LEU A 72 -1.66 -31.07 -19.56
C LEU A 72 -2.85 -30.76 -18.66
N ALA A 73 -3.24 -31.69 -17.78
CA ALA A 73 -4.28 -31.46 -16.75
C ALA A 73 -3.80 -30.52 -15.63
N ALA A 74 -2.48 -30.51 -15.32
CA ALA A 74 -1.88 -29.61 -14.35
C ALA A 74 -1.62 -28.18 -14.87
N SER A 75 -1.56 -28.02 -16.20
CA SER A 75 -1.48 -26.69 -16.85
C SER A 75 -2.85 -26.04 -16.96
N GLY A 76 -3.75 -26.20 -16.07
CA GLY A 76 -5.05 -25.55 -15.94
C GLY A 76 -5.77 -25.16 -17.26
N PRO A 77 -7.05 -25.01 -17.31
CA PRO A 77 -7.74 -24.61 -18.53
C PRO A 77 -7.12 -23.29 -19.03
N GLU A 78 -6.69 -23.23 -20.28
CA GLU A 78 -6.41 -21.95 -20.95
C GLU A 78 -7.66 -21.09 -20.81
N VAL A 79 -7.56 -20.01 -20.00
CA VAL A 79 -8.63 -19.02 -19.89
C VAL A 79 -8.81 -18.40 -21.27
N SER A 80 -9.88 -18.74 -21.97
CA SER A 80 -10.18 -18.11 -23.25
C SER A 80 -10.59 -16.65 -23.01
N VAL A 81 -10.40 -15.78 -24.00
CA VAL A 81 -10.82 -14.37 -23.87
C VAL A 81 -12.32 -14.26 -23.56
N GLY A 82 -13.12 -15.26 -23.90
CA GLY A 82 -14.54 -15.36 -23.54
C GLY A 82 -14.81 -15.71 -22.08
N ASP A 83 -13.79 -16.16 -21.33
CA ASP A 83 -13.95 -16.58 -19.93
C ASP A 83 -13.74 -15.41 -18.94
N VAL A 84 -13.20 -14.27 -19.41
CA VAL A 84 -12.98 -13.07 -18.59
C VAL A 84 -14.24 -12.22 -18.50
N ILE A 85 -14.95 -12.06 -19.62
CA ILE A 85 -16.20 -11.32 -19.67
C ILE A 85 -17.36 -12.32 -19.58
N PRO A 86 -18.20 -12.24 -18.52
CA PRO A 86 -19.31 -13.18 -18.36
C PRO A 86 -20.39 -13.02 -19.44
N ALA A 87 -21.28 -13.99 -19.53
CA ALA A 87 -22.49 -13.82 -20.30
C ALA A 87 -23.33 -12.65 -19.75
N LEU A 88 -23.65 -11.68 -20.59
CA LEU A 88 -24.33 -10.45 -20.17
C LEU A 88 -25.83 -10.56 -20.36
N THR A 89 -26.58 -10.31 -19.28
CA THR A 89 -28.02 -10.05 -19.36
C THR A 89 -28.25 -8.71 -20.08
N PRO A 90 -29.17 -8.61 -21.04
CA PRO A 90 -29.50 -7.33 -21.66
C PRO A 90 -29.81 -6.24 -20.62
N LYS A 91 -29.26 -5.04 -20.78
CA LYS A 91 -29.42 -3.95 -19.80
C LYS A 91 -30.87 -3.65 -19.45
N ALA A 92 -31.77 -3.73 -20.44
CA ALA A 92 -33.20 -3.48 -20.24
C ALA A 92 -33.92 -4.52 -19.36
N GLU A 93 -33.28 -5.67 -19.12
CA GLU A 93 -33.82 -6.77 -18.31
C GLU A 93 -33.22 -6.79 -16.90
N LEU A 94 -32.23 -5.93 -16.60
CA LEU A 94 -31.58 -5.88 -15.31
C LEU A 94 -32.49 -5.27 -14.24
N PRO A 95 -32.66 -5.94 -13.08
CA PRO A 95 -33.28 -5.31 -11.92
C PRO A 95 -32.33 -4.28 -11.30
N MET A 96 -32.87 -3.39 -10.48
CA MET A 96 -32.06 -2.64 -9.52
C MET A 96 -31.50 -3.57 -8.46
N ALA A 97 -30.31 -3.32 -7.99
CA ALA A 97 -29.78 -3.98 -6.82
C ALA A 97 -30.72 -3.78 -5.62
N PRO A 98 -30.89 -4.78 -4.74
CA PRO A 98 -31.77 -4.65 -3.58
C PRO A 98 -31.35 -3.44 -2.71
N ALA A 99 -32.29 -2.68 -2.20
CA ALA A 99 -32.01 -1.53 -1.33
C ALA A 99 -31.34 -1.95 0.02
N SER A 100 -31.36 -3.23 0.36
CA SER A 100 -30.63 -3.77 1.52
C SER A 100 -29.18 -4.09 1.23
N GLU A 101 -28.75 -4.02 -0.03
CA GLU A 101 -27.36 -4.24 -0.42
C GLU A 101 -26.57 -2.95 -0.22
N VAL A 102 -25.58 -3.00 0.66
CA VAL A 102 -24.66 -1.87 0.87
C VAL A 102 -23.51 -2.02 -0.13
N ASN A 103 -23.50 -1.11 -1.11
CA ASN A 103 -22.52 -1.14 -2.21
C ASN A 103 -21.33 -0.21 -2.01
N VAL A 104 -21.33 0.58 -0.96
CA VAL A 104 -20.32 1.60 -0.67
C VAL A 104 -19.94 1.61 0.80
N ALA A 105 -18.68 1.87 1.09
CA ALA A 105 -18.16 2.07 2.45
C ALA A 105 -17.04 3.12 2.44
N VAL A 106 -16.68 3.61 3.63
CA VAL A 106 -15.55 4.52 3.84
C VAL A 106 -14.39 3.73 4.43
N ALA A 107 -13.16 4.04 4.01
CA ALA A 107 -11.96 3.39 4.51
C ALA A 107 -11.87 3.47 6.06
N PRO A 108 -11.41 2.42 6.75
CA PRO A 108 -10.84 1.19 6.20
C PRO A 108 -11.87 0.09 5.88
N GLU A 109 -13.16 0.36 6.03
CA GLU A 109 -14.22 -0.62 5.87
C GLU A 109 -14.45 -1.01 4.39
N MET A 110 -14.85 -2.27 4.18
CA MET A 110 -15.31 -2.78 2.88
C MET A 110 -16.80 -3.09 2.94
N PRO A 111 -17.57 -2.79 1.86
CA PRO A 111 -18.94 -3.29 1.76
C PRO A 111 -18.96 -4.81 1.76
N ALA A 112 -19.93 -5.42 2.45
CA ALA A 112 -20.10 -6.86 2.41
C ALA A 112 -20.39 -7.36 0.98
N PRO A 113 -20.00 -8.62 0.64
CA PRO A 113 -20.38 -9.21 -0.64
C PRO A 113 -21.89 -9.19 -0.86
N SER A 114 -22.33 -8.85 -2.06
CA SER A 114 -23.77 -8.70 -2.38
C SER A 114 -24.58 -9.98 -2.16
N GLY A 115 -23.93 -11.15 -2.22
CA GLY A 115 -24.60 -12.46 -2.18
C GLY A 115 -25.45 -12.75 -3.42
N ARG A 116 -25.58 -11.84 -4.38
CA ARG A 116 -26.31 -12.04 -5.63
C ARG A 116 -25.59 -13.01 -6.55
N THR A 117 -26.39 -13.83 -7.23
CA THR A 117 -25.91 -14.66 -8.35
C THR A 117 -26.28 -14.07 -9.72
N THR A 118 -27.07 -13.00 -9.74
CA THR A 118 -27.56 -12.33 -10.94
C THR A 118 -27.00 -10.93 -11.06
N GLN A 119 -26.86 -10.46 -12.28
CA GLN A 119 -26.47 -9.07 -12.60
C GLN A 119 -27.60 -8.10 -12.25
N ALA A 120 -27.24 -6.87 -11.88
CA ALA A 120 -28.19 -5.82 -11.51
C ALA A 120 -27.67 -4.43 -11.92
N ILE A 121 -28.49 -3.41 -11.74
CA ILE A 121 -28.09 -2.01 -11.77
C ILE A 121 -27.76 -1.61 -10.33
N VAL A 122 -26.50 -1.26 -10.08
CA VAL A 122 -25.99 -0.74 -8.81
C VAL A 122 -25.97 0.78 -8.91
N ASP A 123 -26.71 1.43 -8.02
CA ASP A 123 -26.85 2.90 -7.98
C ASP A 123 -25.93 3.47 -6.92
N VAL A 124 -25.06 4.41 -7.31
CA VAL A 124 -24.06 5.05 -6.45
C VAL A 124 -24.05 6.53 -6.69
N GLU A 125 -24.13 7.32 -5.62
CA GLU A 125 -24.13 8.78 -5.67
C GLU A 125 -22.99 9.34 -4.83
N PHE A 126 -22.14 10.17 -5.45
CA PHE A 126 -21.06 10.88 -4.77
C PHE A 126 -21.23 12.40 -4.88
N GLU A 127 -20.73 13.08 -3.86
CA GLU A 127 -20.54 14.51 -3.88
C GLU A 127 -19.05 14.84 -3.86
N VAL A 128 -18.65 15.85 -4.65
CA VAL A 128 -17.28 16.38 -4.62
C VAL A 128 -17.10 17.28 -3.40
N VAL A 129 -15.97 17.14 -2.71
CA VAL A 129 -15.59 17.96 -1.55
C VAL A 129 -14.28 18.66 -1.86
N GLU A 130 -14.20 19.97 -1.58
CA GLU A 130 -12.97 20.76 -1.53
C GLU A 130 -12.81 21.35 -0.12
N GLY A 131 -11.63 21.29 0.48
CA GLY A 131 -11.40 21.82 1.81
C GLY A 131 -9.96 21.66 2.30
N ILE A 132 -9.73 22.08 3.54
CA ILE A 132 -8.46 21.85 4.23
C ILE A 132 -8.60 20.59 5.06
N SER A 133 -7.60 19.70 4.95
CA SER A 133 -7.52 18.47 5.75
C SER A 133 -6.19 18.38 6.47
N VAL A 134 -6.22 17.77 7.65
CA VAL A 134 -5.01 17.41 8.39
C VAL A 134 -4.41 16.19 7.72
N ILE A 135 -3.19 16.31 7.21
CA ILE A 135 -2.45 15.21 6.56
C ILE A 135 -1.37 14.63 7.46
N ASP A 136 -0.95 15.39 8.46
CA ASP A 136 -0.06 14.95 9.53
C ASP A 136 -0.57 15.51 10.88
N PRO A 137 -1.36 14.71 11.61
CA PRO A 137 -1.93 15.15 12.89
C PRO A 137 -0.88 15.31 13.99
N VAL A 138 0.24 14.58 13.92
CA VAL A 138 1.32 14.64 14.91
C VAL A 138 2.01 16.00 14.85
N ASN A 139 2.38 16.44 13.65
CA ASN A 139 3.07 17.72 13.43
C ASN A 139 2.10 18.87 13.12
N GLY A 140 0.79 18.61 13.12
CA GLY A 140 -0.22 19.63 12.85
C GLY A 140 -0.15 20.22 11.44
N VAL A 141 0.21 19.41 10.45
CA VAL A 141 0.31 19.84 9.05
C VAL A 141 -1.04 19.65 8.36
N GLU A 142 -1.51 20.71 7.74
CA GLU A 142 -2.76 20.73 6.98
C GLU A 142 -2.50 21.15 5.54
N THR A 143 -3.31 20.69 4.59
CA THR A 143 -3.23 21.15 3.20
C THR A 143 -4.61 21.17 2.55
N GLU A 144 -4.72 21.86 1.43
CA GLU A 144 -5.92 21.79 0.61
C GLU A 144 -6.07 20.38 0.02
N THR A 145 -7.23 19.77 0.24
CA THR A 145 -7.60 18.47 -0.31
C THR A 145 -8.90 18.54 -1.08
N TRP A 146 -9.00 17.74 -2.12
CA TRP A 146 -10.21 17.50 -2.89
C TRP A 146 -10.54 16.01 -2.84
N GLY A 147 -11.82 15.67 -2.81
CA GLY A 147 -12.21 14.27 -2.69
C GLY A 147 -13.66 14.00 -3.06
N TYR A 148 -14.09 12.78 -2.77
CA TYR A 148 -15.46 12.32 -2.97
C TYR A 148 -16.04 11.83 -1.66
N ARG A 149 -17.32 12.18 -1.39
CA ARG A 149 -18.05 11.69 -0.22
C ARG A 149 -19.38 11.09 -0.60
N LEU A 150 -19.98 10.32 0.30
CA LEU A 150 -21.33 9.80 0.14
C LEU A 150 -22.38 10.88 0.41
N LEU A 151 -23.51 10.82 -0.29
CA LEU A 151 -24.66 11.72 -0.11
C LEU A 151 -25.63 11.22 0.98
N ASP A 152 -25.22 10.41 1.93
CA ASP A 152 -26.10 9.82 2.93
C ASP A 152 -26.57 10.79 4.04
N GLY A 153 -26.16 12.05 3.96
CA GLY A 153 -26.55 13.08 4.93
C GLY A 153 -25.93 12.93 6.30
N SER A 154 -24.94 12.06 6.47
CA SER A 154 -24.17 11.99 7.72
C SER A 154 -23.25 13.22 7.82
N ASP A 155 -23.65 14.18 8.61
CA ASP A 155 -23.01 15.51 8.79
C ASP A 155 -21.64 15.43 9.50
N GLY A 156 -20.89 14.34 9.39
CA GLY A 156 -19.76 14.11 10.27
C GLY A 156 -18.39 13.85 9.64
N VAL A 157 -18.28 13.41 8.39
CA VAL A 157 -16.96 13.05 7.84
C VAL A 157 -16.59 13.96 6.70
N VAL A 158 -15.71 14.89 6.98
CA VAL A 158 -15.19 15.89 6.03
C VAL A 158 -14.11 15.29 5.12
N SER A 159 -13.57 14.13 5.43
CA SER A 159 -12.50 13.53 4.64
C SER A 159 -13.10 12.81 3.41
N GLY A 160 -13.01 13.44 2.27
CA GLY A 160 -13.23 12.79 0.98
C GLY A 160 -11.98 12.04 0.47
N THR A 161 -10.97 11.87 1.29
CA THR A 161 -9.68 11.28 0.94
C THR A 161 -9.28 10.20 1.95
N PRO A 162 -9.17 8.92 1.50
CA PRO A 162 -9.61 8.44 0.20
C PRO A 162 -11.13 8.49 0.03
N GLY A 163 -11.58 8.57 -1.20
CA GLY A 163 -12.99 8.46 -1.54
C GLY A 163 -13.57 7.09 -1.15
N PRO A 164 -14.91 6.96 -1.07
CA PRO A 164 -15.57 5.73 -0.68
C PRO A 164 -15.24 4.57 -1.62
N VAL A 165 -15.10 3.35 -1.09
CA VAL A 165 -14.97 2.16 -1.93
C VAL A 165 -16.34 1.72 -2.43
N ILE A 166 -16.40 1.35 -3.72
CA ILE A 166 -17.59 0.78 -4.37
C ILE A 166 -17.40 -0.73 -4.47
N ARG A 167 -18.45 -1.51 -4.21
CA ARG A 167 -18.47 -2.95 -4.45
C ARG A 167 -19.65 -3.32 -5.36
N ALA A 168 -19.34 -3.96 -6.48
CA ALA A 168 -20.30 -4.47 -7.44
C ALA A 168 -19.86 -5.85 -7.92
N ARG A 169 -20.65 -6.48 -8.80
CA ARG A 169 -20.35 -7.79 -9.38
C ARG A 169 -20.07 -7.65 -10.87
N VAL A 170 -19.22 -8.52 -11.41
CA VAL A 170 -18.98 -8.57 -12.86
C VAL A 170 -20.29 -8.76 -13.63
N GLY A 171 -20.46 -7.95 -14.68
CA GLY A 171 -21.68 -7.89 -15.47
C GLY A 171 -22.77 -6.95 -14.92
N ASP A 172 -22.62 -6.39 -13.72
CA ASP A 172 -23.49 -5.33 -13.22
C ASP A 172 -23.37 -4.06 -14.10
N VAL A 173 -24.38 -3.23 -14.05
CA VAL A 173 -24.33 -1.85 -14.55
C VAL A 173 -24.16 -0.92 -13.36
N LEU A 174 -23.03 -0.26 -13.29
CA LEU A 174 -22.84 0.85 -12.37
C LEU A 174 -23.61 2.06 -12.92
N ARG A 175 -24.65 2.50 -12.21
CA ARG A 175 -25.27 3.82 -12.39
C ARG A 175 -24.61 4.75 -11.40
N PHE A 176 -23.79 5.64 -11.89
CA PHE A 176 -23.00 6.53 -11.06
C PHE A 176 -23.41 7.98 -11.26
N THR A 177 -23.76 8.64 -10.17
CA THR A 177 -24.11 10.06 -10.13
C THR A 177 -23.05 10.82 -9.35
N VAL A 178 -22.52 11.90 -9.92
CA VAL A 178 -21.60 12.81 -9.23
C VAL A 178 -22.18 14.22 -9.22
N THR A 179 -22.17 14.84 -8.04
CA THR A 179 -22.60 16.23 -7.83
C THR A 179 -21.39 17.05 -7.38
N ASN A 180 -21.18 18.18 -8.02
CA ASN A 180 -20.21 19.19 -7.59
C ASN A 180 -20.99 20.37 -6.96
N PRO A 181 -20.96 20.57 -5.63
CA PRO A 181 -21.65 21.66 -4.95
C PRO A 181 -21.26 23.03 -5.51
N ALA A 182 -22.23 23.95 -5.55
CA ALA A 182 -21.98 25.33 -6.01
C ALA A 182 -21.00 26.12 -5.11
N THR A 183 -20.66 25.59 -3.95
CA THR A 183 -19.66 26.14 -3.02
C THR A 183 -18.23 25.80 -3.40
N ASN A 184 -18.03 24.79 -4.22
CA ASN A 184 -16.72 24.40 -4.72
C ASN A 184 -16.24 25.39 -5.79
N THR A 185 -14.92 25.36 -6.06
CA THR A 185 -14.28 26.32 -6.97
C THR A 185 -13.85 25.70 -8.28
N ASN A 186 -13.54 24.40 -8.29
CA ASN A 186 -12.98 23.72 -9.44
C ASN A 186 -13.99 22.77 -10.12
N PRO A 187 -13.92 22.60 -11.44
CA PRO A 187 -14.57 21.48 -12.10
C PRO A 187 -13.85 20.17 -11.81
N HIS A 188 -14.63 19.09 -11.70
CA HIS A 188 -14.12 17.74 -11.44
C HIS A 188 -14.83 16.71 -12.32
N ASN A 189 -14.31 15.48 -12.33
CA ASN A 189 -14.94 14.33 -13.00
C ASN A 189 -14.51 13.03 -12.30
N VAL A 190 -14.91 11.88 -12.85
CA VAL A 190 -14.45 10.58 -12.35
C VAL A 190 -14.04 9.68 -13.51
N ASP A 191 -12.80 9.21 -13.49
CA ASP A 191 -12.25 8.13 -14.31
C ASP A 191 -12.23 6.85 -13.48
N PHE A 192 -12.96 5.83 -13.92
CA PHE A 192 -12.97 4.50 -13.31
C PHE A 192 -12.09 3.55 -14.12
N HIS A 193 -11.00 3.05 -13.59
CA HIS A 193 -10.19 2.01 -14.25
C HIS A 193 -10.98 0.71 -14.51
N ALA A 194 -12.11 0.51 -13.81
CA ALA A 194 -13.04 -0.60 -14.03
C ALA A 194 -13.96 -0.42 -15.24
N VAL A 195 -14.05 0.78 -15.82
CA VAL A 195 -14.98 1.13 -16.89
C VAL A 195 -14.30 1.18 -18.24
N THR A 196 -14.88 0.50 -19.22
CA THR A 196 -14.38 0.48 -20.60
C THR A 196 -15.03 1.58 -21.43
N GLY A 197 -14.21 2.44 -22.02
CA GLY A 197 -14.62 3.51 -22.95
C GLY A 197 -14.71 4.89 -22.29
N GLN A 198 -14.69 5.94 -23.13
CA GLN A 198 -14.87 7.36 -22.74
C GLN A 198 -13.96 7.83 -21.59
N GLY A 199 -12.66 7.41 -21.59
CA GLY A 199 -11.75 7.73 -20.51
C GLY A 199 -12.28 7.26 -19.15
N GLY A 200 -12.73 5.99 -19.07
CA GLY A 200 -13.27 5.44 -17.82
C GLY A 200 -14.54 6.14 -17.29
N GLY A 201 -15.19 6.95 -18.11
CA GLY A 201 -16.34 7.81 -17.74
C GLY A 201 -15.98 9.28 -17.53
N ALA A 202 -14.69 9.63 -17.54
CA ALA A 202 -14.20 10.98 -17.24
C ALA A 202 -14.83 12.06 -18.13
N GLU A 203 -14.95 11.82 -19.43
CA GLU A 203 -15.53 12.79 -20.37
C GLU A 203 -17.01 13.07 -20.08
N ALA A 204 -17.75 12.04 -19.64
CA ALA A 204 -19.20 12.13 -19.41
C ALA A 204 -19.54 12.66 -17.99
N THR A 205 -18.61 12.63 -17.06
CA THR A 205 -18.81 13.02 -15.65
C THR A 205 -18.22 14.38 -15.29
N VAL A 206 -17.75 15.18 -16.27
CA VAL A 206 -17.25 16.54 -15.98
C VAL A 206 -18.38 17.38 -15.38
N VAL A 207 -18.24 17.78 -14.13
CA VAL A 207 -19.17 18.62 -13.38
C VAL A 207 -18.51 19.92 -12.95
N ALA A 208 -19.02 21.06 -13.44
CA ALA A 208 -18.66 22.37 -12.89
C ALA A 208 -19.38 22.58 -11.54
N PRO A 209 -18.94 23.55 -10.71
CA PRO A 209 -19.66 23.90 -9.50
C PRO A 209 -21.15 24.14 -9.74
N GLY A 210 -22.00 23.45 -8.99
CA GLY A 210 -23.45 23.45 -9.11
C GLY A 210 -24.03 22.44 -10.11
N GLU A 211 -23.22 21.62 -10.76
CA GLU A 211 -23.67 20.60 -11.71
C GLU A 211 -23.76 19.21 -11.10
N THR A 212 -24.64 18.40 -11.66
CA THR A 212 -24.79 16.97 -11.40
C THR A 212 -24.82 16.20 -12.71
N LYS A 213 -24.13 15.08 -12.79
CA LYS A 213 -24.16 14.18 -13.95
C LYS A 213 -24.24 12.73 -13.54
N THR A 214 -24.92 11.94 -14.38
CA THR A 214 -25.09 10.51 -14.19
C THR A 214 -24.62 9.77 -15.43
N ILE A 215 -23.88 8.67 -15.21
CA ILE A 215 -23.49 7.72 -16.24
C ILE A 215 -24.00 6.32 -15.89
N GLU A 216 -24.08 5.45 -16.89
CA GLU A 216 -24.29 4.02 -16.71
C GLU A 216 -23.21 3.25 -17.48
N ALA A 217 -22.41 2.49 -16.76
CA ALA A 217 -21.32 1.71 -17.32
C ALA A 217 -21.45 0.23 -16.93
N ARG A 218 -21.21 -0.68 -17.88
CA ARG A 218 -21.17 -2.11 -17.63
C ARG A 218 -19.80 -2.48 -17.08
N LEU A 219 -19.75 -3.17 -15.95
CA LEU A 219 -18.54 -3.68 -15.33
C LEU A 219 -18.19 -5.05 -15.95
N LEU A 220 -17.19 -5.06 -16.82
CA LEU A 220 -16.89 -6.23 -17.66
C LEU A 220 -15.81 -7.15 -17.09
N TYR A 221 -14.92 -6.62 -16.26
CA TYR A 221 -13.75 -7.33 -15.75
C TYR A 221 -13.78 -7.39 -14.23
N PRO A 222 -13.69 -8.58 -13.63
CA PRO A 222 -13.56 -8.69 -12.18
C PRO A 222 -12.16 -8.30 -11.74
N GLY A 223 -12.08 -7.59 -10.62
CA GLY A 223 -10.82 -7.07 -10.07
C GLY A 223 -11.08 -5.96 -9.07
N PHE A 224 -10.01 -5.47 -8.48
CA PHE A 224 -10.05 -4.26 -7.66
C PHE A 224 -9.32 -3.15 -8.40
N PHE A 225 -9.97 -2.02 -8.61
CA PHE A 225 -9.52 -0.96 -9.50
C PHE A 225 -9.53 0.38 -8.78
N MET A 226 -8.63 1.26 -9.16
CA MET A 226 -8.65 2.67 -8.79
C MET A 226 -9.76 3.42 -9.53
N TYR A 227 -10.31 4.45 -8.94
CA TYR A 227 -10.95 5.56 -9.63
C TYR A 227 -10.33 6.88 -9.17
N HIS A 228 -10.36 7.90 -10.01
CA HIS A 228 -9.77 9.20 -9.68
C HIS A 228 -10.36 10.34 -10.53
N CYS A 229 -10.07 11.58 -10.16
CA CYS A 229 -10.36 12.72 -11.01
C CYS A 229 -9.33 12.80 -12.15
N ALA A 230 -9.85 12.96 -13.38
CA ALA A 230 -9.05 13.10 -14.60
C ALA A 230 -9.34 14.44 -15.33
N TYR A 231 -9.70 15.48 -14.59
CA TYR A 231 -9.96 16.81 -15.15
C TYR A 231 -8.68 17.66 -15.21
N GLY A 232 -8.46 18.33 -16.32
CA GLY A 232 -7.41 19.34 -16.47
C GLY A 232 -5.98 18.82 -16.18
N ASP A 233 -5.34 19.34 -15.15
CA ASP A 233 -4.04 18.85 -14.65
C ASP A 233 -4.26 17.64 -13.74
N ILE A 234 -4.37 16.47 -14.33
CA ILE A 234 -4.67 15.21 -13.65
C ILE A 234 -3.76 14.96 -12.43
N PRO A 235 -2.42 15.12 -12.53
CA PRO A 235 -1.55 14.92 -11.37
C PRO A 235 -1.92 15.80 -10.18
N SER A 236 -2.30 17.06 -10.40
CA SER A 236 -2.72 17.95 -9.32
C SER A 236 -3.99 17.46 -8.63
N HIS A 237 -5.01 17.02 -9.40
CA HIS A 237 -6.26 16.53 -8.81
C HIS A 237 -6.06 15.26 -7.97
N ILE A 238 -5.22 14.31 -8.44
CA ILE A 238 -4.89 13.10 -7.70
C ILE A 238 -4.10 13.45 -6.43
N SER A 239 -3.10 14.33 -6.53
CA SER A 239 -2.28 14.76 -5.38
C SER A 239 -3.06 15.52 -4.31
N HIS A 240 -4.20 16.13 -4.65
CA HIS A 240 -5.10 16.71 -3.66
C HIS A 240 -6.01 15.66 -3.00
N GLY A 241 -5.93 14.38 -3.41
CA GLY A 241 -6.62 13.28 -2.76
C GLY A 241 -7.87 12.76 -3.49
N MET A 242 -8.13 13.18 -4.74
CA MET A 242 -9.30 12.73 -5.51
C MET A 242 -9.11 11.31 -6.06
N VAL A 243 -9.12 10.34 -5.18
CA VAL A 243 -8.86 8.93 -5.45
C VAL A 243 -9.77 8.03 -4.63
N GLY A 244 -10.04 6.82 -5.14
CA GLY A 244 -10.74 5.78 -4.41
C GLY A 244 -10.65 4.43 -5.10
N GLY A 245 -11.37 3.43 -4.60
CA GLY A 245 -11.38 2.06 -5.08
C GLY A 245 -12.74 1.57 -5.53
N ILE A 246 -12.77 0.68 -6.52
CA ILE A 246 -13.95 -0.07 -6.94
C ILE A 246 -13.60 -1.55 -7.06
N LEU A 247 -14.30 -2.38 -6.29
CA LEU A 247 -14.23 -3.84 -6.37
C LEU A 247 -15.34 -4.34 -7.30
N VAL A 248 -14.94 -5.08 -8.30
CA VAL A 248 -15.83 -5.85 -9.17
C VAL A 248 -15.65 -7.33 -8.82
N ASP A 249 -16.55 -7.87 -8.00
CA ASP A 249 -16.52 -9.28 -7.61
C ASP A 249 -16.64 -10.21 -8.82
N PRO A 250 -15.87 -11.31 -8.89
CA PRO A 250 -16.02 -12.32 -9.93
C PRO A 250 -17.36 -13.06 -9.80
N GLU A 251 -17.76 -13.81 -10.85
CA GLU A 251 -18.98 -14.64 -10.84
C GLU A 251 -18.99 -15.65 -9.69
N THR A 252 -17.84 -16.27 -9.46
CA THR A 252 -17.60 -17.11 -8.27
C THR A 252 -16.88 -16.23 -7.25
N PRO A 253 -17.53 -15.85 -6.15
CA PRO A 253 -16.93 -15.00 -5.12
C PRO A 253 -15.64 -15.61 -4.56
N LEU A 254 -14.73 -14.75 -4.12
CA LEU A 254 -13.59 -15.21 -3.34
C LEU A 254 -14.07 -15.89 -2.04
N PRO A 255 -13.29 -16.85 -1.51
CA PRO A 255 -13.60 -17.45 -0.21
C PRO A 255 -13.80 -16.37 0.86
N THR A 256 -14.73 -16.58 1.77
CA THR A 256 -14.96 -15.67 2.91
C THR A 256 -13.75 -15.64 3.83
N VAL A 257 -13.49 -14.48 4.39
CA VAL A 257 -12.49 -14.21 5.44
C VAL A 257 -13.18 -13.48 6.58
N GLU A 258 -12.54 -13.41 7.74
CA GLU A 258 -13.11 -12.73 8.91
C GLU A 258 -13.08 -11.22 8.76
N HIS A 259 -12.04 -10.68 8.10
CA HIS A 259 -11.86 -9.24 7.92
C HIS A 259 -11.61 -8.90 6.44
N GLU A 260 -12.29 -7.90 5.93
CA GLU A 260 -12.01 -7.28 4.63
C GLU A 260 -11.77 -5.79 4.84
N TRP A 261 -10.58 -5.29 4.46
CA TRP A 261 -10.20 -3.89 4.63
C TRP A 261 -9.85 -3.22 3.30
N TYR A 262 -10.18 -1.95 3.22
CA TYR A 262 -9.85 -1.07 2.12
C TYR A 262 -8.74 -0.11 2.52
N MET A 263 -7.66 -0.07 1.74
CA MET A 263 -6.52 0.80 1.97
C MET A 263 -6.09 1.50 0.68
N VAL A 264 -5.68 2.76 0.81
CA VAL A 264 -5.14 3.57 -0.28
C VAL A 264 -3.84 4.21 0.15
N GLN A 265 -2.78 4.03 -0.64
CA GLN A 265 -1.57 4.84 -0.52
C GLN A 265 -1.69 6.08 -1.38
N SER A 266 -1.45 7.26 -0.80
CA SER A 266 -1.51 8.55 -1.48
C SER A 266 -0.19 9.31 -1.31
N GLU A 267 0.07 10.25 -2.23
CA GLU A 267 1.24 11.12 -2.22
C GLU A 267 0.78 12.58 -2.11
N TYR A 268 1.28 13.31 -1.10
CA TYR A 268 1.07 14.75 -1.00
C TYR A 268 2.38 15.49 -1.31
N TYR A 269 2.27 16.50 -2.16
CA TYR A 269 3.36 17.34 -2.62
C TYR A 269 3.14 18.74 -2.11
N THR A 270 3.82 19.09 -1.03
CA THR A 270 3.66 20.36 -0.33
C THR A 270 4.94 21.18 -0.39
N ASP A 271 4.85 22.48 -0.22
CA ASP A 271 6.01 23.41 -0.23
C ASP A 271 6.83 23.34 1.07
N SER A 272 6.26 22.76 2.13
CA SER A 272 6.98 22.48 3.38
C SER A 272 6.31 21.31 4.15
N LYS A 273 6.89 20.95 5.29
CA LYS A 273 6.31 20.04 6.32
C LYS A 273 6.05 20.79 7.64
N ASP A 274 6.11 22.11 7.61
CA ASP A 274 5.92 22.92 8.82
C ASP A 274 4.47 22.84 9.33
N PRO A 275 4.24 22.99 10.64
CA PRO A 275 2.90 23.05 11.23
C PRO A 275 2.02 24.15 10.61
N GLY A 276 0.75 23.82 10.39
CA GLY A 276 -0.24 24.71 9.80
C GLY A 276 -0.59 24.36 8.36
N VAL A 277 -1.24 25.28 7.65
CA VAL A 277 -1.67 25.05 6.26
C VAL A 277 -0.53 25.28 5.30
N VAL A 278 -0.06 24.22 4.67
CA VAL A 278 1.00 24.24 3.64
C VAL A 278 0.40 24.22 2.25
N ALA A 279 1.11 24.81 1.28
CA ALA A 279 0.63 24.93 -0.09
C ALA A 279 1.04 23.73 -0.95
N PHE A 280 0.22 23.41 -1.96
CA PHE A 280 0.56 22.40 -2.96
C PHE A 280 1.75 22.86 -3.81
N ASP A 281 2.75 21.99 -4.01
CA ASP A 281 3.92 22.22 -4.86
C ASP A 281 3.86 21.39 -6.15
N ARG A 282 3.45 22.05 -7.24
CA ARG A 282 3.39 21.43 -8.57
C ARG A 282 4.78 21.05 -9.11
N GLN A 283 5.86 21.74 -8.67
CA GLN A 283 7.21 21.41 -9.11
C GLN A 283 7.71 20.13 -8.43
N ALA A 284 7.41 19.93 -7.17
CA ALA A 284 7.70 18.70 -6.45
C ALA A 284 7.01 17.49 -7.11
N VAL A 285 5.78 17.63 -7.61
CA VAL A 285 5.12 16.60 -8.43
C VAL A 285 5.94 16.22 -9.66
N THR A 286 6.46 17.22 -10.38
CA THR A 286 7.28 16.99 -11.59
C THR A 286 8.62 16.34 -11.27
N ASN A 287 9.16 16.62 -10.09
CA ASN A 287 10.41 16.06 -9.60
C ASN A 287 10.23 14.65 -9.00
N GLU A 288 8.99 14.20 -8.78
CA GLU A 288 8.66 12.93 -8.10
C GLU A 288 9.09 12.93 -6.60
N GLU A 289 9.00 14.09 -5.95
CA GLU A 289 9.48 14.33 -4.59
C GLU A 289 8.30 14.66 -3.63
N PRO A 290 7.41 13.71 -3.30
CA PRO A 290 6.35 13.97 -2.33
C PRO A 290 6.93 14.21 -0.93
N ASN A 291 6.36 15.14 -0.18
CA ASN A 291 6.69 15.34 1.22
C ASN A 291 6.06 14.27 2.11
N PHE A 292 4.85 13.83 1.76
CA PHE A 292 4.13 12.79 2.48
C PHE A 292 3.74 11.66 1.53
N VAL A 293 3.90 10.43 2.00
CA VAL A 293 3.36 9.21 1.40
C VAL A 293 2.62 8.49 2.51
N VAL A 294 1.30 8.42 2.42
CA VAL A 294 0.48 8.01 3.57
C VAL A 294 -0.52 6.94 3.19
N PHE A 295 -0.97 6.16 4.18
CA PHE A 295 -2.12 5.29 4.03
C PHE A 295 -3.39 6.03 4.48
N ASN A 296 -4.48 5.84 3.73
CA ASN A 296 -5.81 6.39 4.00
C ASN A 296 -5.83 7.89 4.35
N GLY A 297 -5.01 8.67 3.64
CA GLY A 297 -5.12 10.13 3.57
C GLY A 297 -4.35 10.93 4.61
N ALA A 298 -3.78 10.29 5.65
CA ALA A 298 -2.98 10.99 6.65
C ALA A 298 -1.92 10.09 7.30
N VAL A 299 -0.88 10.71 7.85
CA VAL A 299 0.08 10.03 8.73
C VAL A 299 -0.66 9.44 9.92
N GLY A 300 -0.40 8.19 10.26
CA GLY A 300 -1.01 7.50 11.39
C GLY A 300 -2.50 7.14 11.25
N ALA A 301 -3.12 7.34 10.06
CA ALA A 301 -4.54 7.03 9.85
C ALA A 301 -4.91 5.56 10.09
N LEU A 302 -3.93 4.65 10.09
CA LEU A 302 -4.10 3.21 10.38
C LEU A 302 -3.12 2.75 11.47
N ALA A 303 -2.78 3.60 12.44
CA ALA A 303 -1.86 3.29 13.53
C ALA A 303 -2.43 3.74 14.88
N GLY A 304 -1.81 3.32 15.98
CA GLY A 304 -2.26 3.61 17.34
C GLY A 304 -3.71 3.18 17.56
N ASP A 305 -4.56 4.07 18.04
CA ASP A 305 -5.99 3.81 18.28
C ASP A 305 -6.78 3.46 17.00
N ASN A 306 -6.25 3.83 15.82
CA ASN A 306 -6.85 3.53 14.53
C ASN A 306 -6.30 2.26 13.87
N ALA A 307 -5.45 1.49 14.57
CA ALA A 307 -4.88 0.25 14.07
C ALA A 307 -5.99 -0.77 13.75
N LEU A 308 -5.80 -1.52 12.67
CA LEU A 308 -6.69 -2.61 12.30
C LEU A 308 -6.60 -3.74 13.35
N GLN A 309 -7.71 -4.40 13.67
CA GLN A 309 -7.79 -5.38 14.75
C GLN A 309 -8.20 -6.74 14.23
N MET A 310 -7.53 -7.81 14.67
CA MET A 310 -7.93 -9.19 14.43
C MET A 310 -7.44 -10.12 15.55
N ASN A 311 -7.85 -11.38 15.51
CA ASN A 311 -7.41 -12.37 16.49
C ASN A 311 -6.54 -13.46 15.85
N VAL A 312 -5.76 -14.17 16.69
CA VAL A 312 -5.06 -15.38 16.29
C VAL A 312 -6.06 -16.39 15.72
N GLY A 313 -5.74 -16.94 14.55
CA GLY A 313 -6.57 -17.88 13.81
C GLY A 313 -7.47 -17.25 12.76
N GLU A 314 -7.68 -15.94 12.78
CA GLU A 314 -8.45 -15.22 11.77
C GLU A 314 -7.62 -14.90 10.52
N THR A 315 -8.31 -14.66 9.42
CA THR A 315 -7.74 -14.25 8.14
C THR A 315 -8.26 -12.87 7.76
N ALA A 316 -7.38 -11.99 7.37
CA ALA A 316 -7.71 -10.69 6.83
C ALA A 316 -7.41 -10.65 5.32
N ARG A 317 -8.27 -9.95 4.57
CA ARG A 317 -8.07 -9.57 3.17
C ARG A 317 -8.01 -8.08 3.05
N ILE A 318 -6.95 -7.57 2.42
CA ILE A 318 -6.75 -6.14 2.19
C ILE A 318 -6.87 -5.87 0.69
N TYR A 319 -7.76 -4.97 0.35
CA TYR A 319 -7.93 -4.39 -0.98
C TYR A 319 -7.14 -3.09 -1.02
N PHE A 320 -5.96 -3.13 -1.64
CA PHE A 320 -4.99 -2.04 -1.60
C PHE A 320 -4.86 -1.36 -2.95
N VAL A 321 -5.04 -0.03 -2.98
CA VAL A 321 -4.79 0.84 -4.14
C VAL A 321 -3.53 1.66 -3.88
N ASN A 322 -2.59 1.68 -4.81
CA ASN A 322 -1.56 2.69 -4.86
C ASN A 322 -2.02 3.84 -5.76
N ALA A 323 -2.59 4.87 -5.14
CA ALA A 323 -3.09 6.06 -5.81
C ALA A 323 -2.00 7.12 -6.04
N GLY A 324 -0.76 6.81 -5.69
CA GLY A 324 0.38 7.63 -6.02
C GLY A 324 0.48 7.85 -7.53
N ILE A 325 0.86 9.06 -7.92
CA ILE A 325 1.01 9.42 -9.34
C ILE A 325 2.39 9.08 -9.87
N ASN A 326 3.37 8.95 -8.97
CA ASN A 326 4.77 8.77 -9.35
C ASN A 326 5.40 7.50 -8.74
N LEU A 327 5.18 7.21 -7.47
CA LEU A 327 5.92 6.18 -6.75
C LEU A 327 5.19 4.84 -6.74
N ASN A 328 5.93 3.76 -7.01
CA ASN A 328 5.44 2.42 -6.80
C ASN A 328 5.47 2.10 -5.29
N SER A 329 4.52 1.31 -4.82
CA SER A 329 4.51 0.79 -3.45
C SER A 329 5.13 -0.60 -3.37
N ASN A 330 5.99 -0.83 -2.39
CA ASN A 330 6.52 -2.16 -2.05
C ASN A 330 5.79 -2.66 -0.81
N PHE A 331 4.53 -3.03 -0.95
CA PHE A 331 3.63 -3.32 0.16
C PHE A 331 4.04 -4.58 0.92
N HIS A 332 4.36 -4.43 2.20
CA HIS A 332 4.95 -5.47 3.06
C HIS A 332 4.33 -5.48 4.46
N PRO A 333 4.05 -6.67 5.04
CA PRO A 333 3.60 -6.84 6.43
C PRO A 333 4.81 -7.22 7.31
N ILE A 334 5.45 -6.26 7.98
CA ILE A 334 6.53 -6.57 8.93
C ILE A 334 5.97 -7.45 10.06
N GLY A 335 6.65 -8.54 10.33
CA GLY A 335 6.21 -9.52 11.34
C GLY A 335 5.26 -10.60 10.79
N SER A 336 4.92 -10.56 9.48
CA SER A 336 4.06 -11.56 8.85
C SER A 336 4.43 -11.80 7.38
N HIS A 337 3.59 -12.56 6.67
CA HIS A 337 3.72 -12.85 5.25
C HIS A 337 2.33 -12.76 4.59
N TRP A 338 2.31 -12.46 3.30
CA TRP A 338 1.11 -12.59 2.51
C TRP A 338 0.86 -14.08 2.20
N ASP A 339 -0.17 -14.67 2.77
CA ASP A 339 -0.63 -16.03 2.40
C ASP A 339 -1.00 -16.11 0.93
N LYS A 340 -1.63 -15.03 0.43
CA LYS A 340 -2.02 -14.88 -0.97
C LYS A 340 -1.79 -13.44 -1.44
N VAL A 341 -1.37 -13.32 -2.69
CA VAL A 341 -1.28 -12.05 -3.41
C VAL A 341 -1.95 -12.22 -4.77
N TYR A 342 -3.05 -11.52 -4.99
CA TYR A 342 -3.65 -11.34 -6.30
C TYR A 342 -2.99 -10.13 -6.95
N GLN A 343 -1.91 -10.39 -7.70
CA GLN A 343 -1.13 -9.33 -8.34
C GLN A 343 -2.02 -8.50 -9.27
N GLU A 344 -1.80 -7.16 -9.25
CA GLU A 344 -2.59 -6.20 -10.02
C GLU A 344 -4.09 -6.34 -9.78
N ALA A 345 -4.47 -6.93 -8.63
CA ALA A 345 -5.85 -7.22 -8.23
C ALA A 345 -6.64 -8.03 -9.29
N ALA A 346 -5.96 -8.81 -10.11
CA ALA A 346 -6.55 -9.66 -11.15
C ALA A 346 -7.15 -10.94 -10.53
N LEU A 347 -8.40 -10.86 -10.08
CA LEU A 347 -9.06 -11.86 -9.22
C LEU A 347 -9.38 -13.20 -9.91
N LEU A 348 -9.31 -13.27 -11.23
CA LEU A 348 -9.46 -14.52 -11.99
C LEU A 348 -8.20 -15.37 -12.00
N ASN A 349 -7.05 -14.78 -11.71
CA ASN A 349 -5.78 -15.48 -11.69
C ASN A 349 -5.59 -16.23 -10.36
N SER A 350 -4.81 -17.31 -10.40
CA SER A 350 -4.35 -17.95 -9.17
C SER A 350 -3.42 -17.02 -8.41
N PRO A 351 -3.64 -16.78 -7.10
CA PRO A 351 -2.77 -15.91 -6.32
C PRO A 351 -1.39 -16.53 -6.12
N ILE A 352 -0.39 -15.66 -6.02
CA ILE A 352 0.93 -16.05 -5.49
C ILE A 352 0.74 -16.38 -4.00
N ARG A 353 1.49 -17.38 -3.51
CA ARG A 353 1.38 -17.84 -2.12
C ARG A 353 2.69 -17.69 -1.38
N GLY A 354 2.62 -17.28 -0.10
CA GLY A 354 3.77 -17.17 0.79
C GLY A 354 4.76 -16.10 0.32
N SER A 355 4.26 -14.91 -0.01
CA SER A 355 5.08 -13.76 -0.43
C SER A 355 5.37 -12.86 0.75
N GLN A 356 6.57 -12.27 0.79
CA GLN A 356 6.93 -11.27 1.80
C GLN A 356 6.46 -9.86 1.40
N THR A 357 6.72 -9.46 0.17
CA THR A 357 6.47 -8.11 -0.35
C THR A 357 5.84 -8.21 -1.73
N THR A 358 4.90 -7.33 -2.03
CA THR A 358 4.32 -7.21 -3.37
C THR A 358 4.51 -5.82 -3.93
N LEU A 359 4.94 -5.73 -5.20
CA LEU A 359 5.03 -4.47 -5.92
C LEU A 359 3.65 -4.06 -6.41
N VAL A 360 3.24 -2.84 -6.08
CA VAL A 360 2.01 -2.23 -6.59
C VAL A 360 2.39 -0.97 -7.37
N PRO A 361 2.22 -0.96 -8.69
CA PRO A 361 2.60 0.18 -9.51
C PRO A 361 1.73 1.41 -9.19
N ALA A 362 2.25 2.60 -9.52
CA ALA A 362 1.47 3.83 -9.47
C ALA A 362 0.18 3.70 -10.29
N GLY A 363 -0.96 4.09 -9.72
CA GLY A 363 -2.27 3.93 -10.34
C GLY A 363 -2.79 2.50 -10.40
N GLY A 364 -2.10 1.55 -9.74
CA GLY A 364 -2.46 0.13 -9.69
C GLY A 364 -3.08 -0.28 -8.36
N ALA A 365 -3.40 -1.57 -8.27
CA ALA A 365 -3.97 -2.17 -7.07
C ALA A 365 -3.45 -3.60 -6.84
N THR A 366 -3.63 -4.11 -5.63
CA THR A 366 -3.42 -5.52 -5.29
C THR A 366 -4.48 -5.97 -4.29
N VAL A 367 -4.72 -7.27 -4.21
CA VAL A 367 -5.50 -7.86 -3.13
C VAL A 367 -4.62 -8.89 -2.42
N VAL A 368 -4.47 -8.76 -1.12
CA VAL A 368 -3.62 -9.64 -0.32
C VAL A 368 -4.40 -10.27 0.82
N GLU A 369 -3.97 -11.45 1.25
CA GLU A 369 -4.51 -12.12 2.44
C GLU A 369 -3.38 -12.48 3.38
N LEU A 370 -3.60 -12.29 4.68
CA LEU A 370 -2.71 -12.75 5.76
C LEU A 370 -3.52 -13.39 6.89
N ARG A 371 -2.87 -14.26 7.67
CA ARG A 371 -3.46 -14.88 8.87
C ARG A 371 -2.77 -14.39 10.12
N GLY A 372 -3.56 -14.19 11.17
CA GLY A 372 -3.07 -14.00 12.53
C GLY A 372 -2.51 -15.31 13.06
N LEU A 373 -1.18 -15.50 13.07
CA LEU A 373 -0.55 -16.73 13.52
C LEU A 373 -0.04 -16.66 14.95
N VAL A 374 0.34 -15.46 15.41
CA VAL A 374 0.80 -15.18 16.77
C VAL A 374 0.22 -13.85 17.23
N PRO A 375 0.00 -13.63 18.53
CA PRO A 375 -0.33 -12.31 19.05
C PRO A 375 0.86 -11.37 18.82
N SER A 376 0.64 -10.29 18.10
CA SER A 376 1.68 -9.31 17.71
C SER A 376 1.06 -8.10 17.01
N THR A 377 1.83 -7.05 16.86
CA THR A 377 1.50 -5.96 15.94
C THR A 377 2.23 -6.18 14.62
N VAL A 378 1.49 -6.44 13.54
CA VAL A 378 2.01 -6.47 12.18
C VAL A 378 2.04 -5.05 11.64
N VAL A 379 3.22 -4.58 11.23
CA VAL A 379 3.36 -3.23 10.66
C VAL A 379 3.30 -3.29 9.15
N LEU A 380 2.28 -2.65 8.58
CA LEU A 380 2.10 -2.51 7.13
C LEU A 380 2.92 -1.33 6.64
N VAL A 381 3.80 -1.54 5.67
CA VAL A 381 4.67 -0.47 5.14
C VAL A 381 4.76 -0.49 3.62
N ASP A 382 5.07 0.67 3.04
CA ASP A 382 5.83 0.69 1.79
C ASP A 382 7.30 0.44 2.14
N HIS A 383 7.85 -0.73 1.78
CA HIS A 383 9.19 -1.15 2.19
C HIS A 383 10.34 -0.38 1.50
N ALA A 384 10.07 0.73 0.84
CA ALA A 384 11.03 1.81 0.66
C ALA A 384 11.03 2.61 1.97
N LEU A 385 11.85 2.20 2.96
CA LEU A 385 11.70 2.54 4.37
C LEU A 385 11.72 4.05 4.66
N SER A 386 12.47 4.84 3.89
CA SER A 386 12.39 6.30 3.99
C SER A 386 11.00 6.87 3.67
N ARG A 387 10.18 6.16 2.88
CA ARG A 387 8.78 6.53 2.66
C ARG A 387 7.88 6.09 3.81
N ALA A 388 8.19 4.96 4.43
CA ALA A 388 7.45 4.50 5.60
C ALA A 388 7.74 5.41 6.80
N ILE A 389 9.00 5.58 7.14
CA ILE A 389 9.44 6.27 8.36
C ILE A 389 9.32 7.78 8.22
N ASP A 390 9.93 8.37 7.16
CA ASP A 390 10.06 9.83 7.07
C ASP A 390 8.86 10.51 6.40
N LYS A 391 7.95 9.74 5.77
CA LYS A 391 6.83 10.28 4.98
C LYS A 391 5.46 9.70 5.36
N GLY A 392 5.40 8.73 6.29
CA GLY A 392 4.18 8.26 6.90
C GLY A 392 3.47 7.08 6.22
N ALA A 393 4.15 6.30 5.33
CA ALA A 393 3.56 5.11 4.69
C ALA A 393 3.58 3.89 5.64
N VAL A 394 2.94 4.04 6.79
CA VAL A 394 2.84 3.05 7.89
C VAL A 394 1.40 2.81 8.28
N GLY A 395 1.04 1.55 8.54
CA GLY A 395 -0.21 1.13 9.15
C GLY A 395 0.05 -0.06 10.07
N GLN A 396 -0.91 -0.41 10.92
CA GLN A 396 -0.78 -1.48 11.91
C GLN A 396 -1.98 -2.42 11.88
N ILE A 397 -1.70 -3.71 12.10
CA ILE A 397 -2.70 -4.73 12.42
C ILE A 397 -2.33 -5.31 13.78
N VAL A 398 -3.15 -5.07 14.78
CA VAL A 398 -2.99 -5.67 16.11
C VAL A 398 -3.65 -7.05 16.11
N ILE A 399 -2.87 -8.08 16.37
CA ILE A 399 -3.34 -9.47 16.46
C ILE A 399 -3.37 -9.88 17.93
N SER A 400 -4.58 -10.06 18.46
CA SER A 400 -4.82 -10.46 19.85
C SER A 400 -5.01 -11.97 19.98
N GLY A 401 -4.71 -12.56 21.14
CA GLY A 401 -4.96 -13.96 21.43
C GLY A 401 -3.88 -14.61 22.29
N ASP A 402 -3.98 -15.92 22.43
CA ASP A 402 -3.03 -16.71 23.22
C ASP A 402 -1.70 -16.87 22.49
N ALA A 403 -0.59 -16.88 23.25
CA ALA A 403 0.75 -17.14 22.72
C ALA A 403 0.81 -18.46 21.93
N GLN A 404 1.59 -18.48 20.87
CA GLN A 404 1.76 -19.62 19.95
C GLN A 404 3.22 -20.05 19.88
N PRO A 405 3.75 -20.71 20.93
CA PRO A 405 5.19 -21.02 21.06
C PRO A 405 5.70 -21.95 19.96
N GLU A 406 4.83 -22.75 19.33
CA GLU A 406 5.18 -23.57 18.16
C GLU A 406 5.47 -22.73 16.89
N VAL A 407 5.06 -21.44 16.88
CA VAL A 407 5.28 -20.52 15.75
C VAL A 407 6.38 -19.53 16.08
N PHE A 408 6.31 -18.93 17.28
CA PHE A 408 7.30 -17.98 17.76
C PHE A 408 7.43 -18.08 19.28
N GLU A 409 8.65 -18.29 19.76
CA GLU A 409 9.00 -18.29 21.18
C GLU A 409 10.36 -17.62 21.37
N ALA A 410 10.42 -16.60 22.20
CA ALA A 410 11.68 -15.99 22.62
C ALA A 410 12.36 -16.86 23.67
N ILE A 411 13.48 -17.50 23.30
CA ILE A 411 14.21 -18.41 24.20
C ILE A 411 15.16 -17.61 25.09
N GLY A 412 15.06 -17.82 26.41
CA GLY A 412 15.95 -17.18 27.41
C GLY A 412 15.44 -15.81 27.89
N GLN A 413 14.29 -15.37 27.42
CA GLN A 413 13.55 -14.29 28.05
C GLN A 413 12.49 -14.92 28.97
N GLU A 414 12.46 -14.55 30.27
CA GLU A 414 11.27 -14.83 31.07
C GLU A 414 10.13 -14.07 30.41
N ALA A 415 9.03 -14.78 30.12
CA ALA A 415 7.83 -14.14 29.63
C ALA A 415 7.36 -13.14 30.69
N GLY A 416 7.77 -11.89 30.55
CA GLY A 416 7.05 -10.79 31.14
C GLY A 416 5.61 -10.95 30.65
N GLU A 417 4.66 -10.88 31.55
CA GLU A 417 3.24 -10.91 31.19
C GLU A 417 3.05 -9.82 30.12
N GLY A 418 3.11 -10.23 28.86
CA GLY A 418 2.89 -9.35 27.74
C GLY A 418 1.43 -8.95 27.79
N ASP A 419 1.14 -7.88 28.45
CA ASP A 419 -0.07 -7.13 28.24
C ASP A 419 -0.01 -6.61 26.81
N GLY A 420 -0.65 -7.34 25.89
CA GLY A 420 -0.76 -7.00 24.47
C GLY A 420 -1.79 -5.90 24.26
N GLY A 421 -1.66 -4.82 24.96
CA GLY A 421 -2.45 -3.62 24.80
C GLY A 421 -1.58 -2.42 25.16
N HIS A 422 -1.05 -1.73 24.16
CA HIS A 422 -0.63 -0.36 24.36
C HIS A 422 -1.88 0.46 24.70
N ASP A 423 -2.14 0.59 26.00
CA ASP A 423 -3.09 1.55 26.54
C ASP A 423 -2.44 2.93 26.42
N MET A 424 -2.77 3.66 25.38
CA MET A 424 -2.39 5.06 25.14
C MET A 424 -3.29 6.01 25.95
N SER A 425 -3.75 5.60 27.11
CA SER A 425 -4.39 6.51 28.05
C SER A 425 -3.34 7.01 29.05
N GLY A 426 -2.86 8.22 28.82
CA GLY A 426 -1.97 8.89 29.76
C GLY A 426 -2.57 8.97 31.15
N ASP A 427 -2.06 8.14 32.06
CA ASP A 427 -2.21 8.36 33.49
C ASP A 427 -0.81 8.66 34.05
N GLU A 428 -0.58 9.93 34.34
CA GLU A 428 0.62 10.41 35.02
C GLU A 428 0.70 9.80 36.42
N THR A 429 1.37 8.64 36.54
CA THR A 429 1.86 8.19 37.85
C THR A 429 3.40 8.17 37.81
N GLN A 430 3.94 9.30 38.21
CA GLN A 430 5.35 9.49 38.49
C GLN A 430 5.84 8.44 39.49
N ALA A 431 6.65 7.47 39.04
CA ALA A 431 7.36 6.56 39.94
C ALA A 431 8.49 7.32 40.65
N PRO A 432 8.69 7.15 41.96
CA PRO A 432 9.69 7.91 42.70
C PRO A 432 11.10 7.39 42.48
N GLY A 433 11.98 8.20 41.88
CA GLY A 433 13.43 8.10 42.05
C GLY A 433 14.16 7.20 41.10
N GLY A 434 13.96 7.36 39.78
CA GLY A 434 14.81 6.77 38.75
C GLY A 434 15.67 7.81 38.02
N GLU A 435 16.62 7.35 37.22
CA GLU A 435 17.38 8.21 36.31
C GLU A 435 16.51 8.59 35.09
N GLN A 436 16.63 9.84 34.64
CA GLN A 436 15.91 10.37 33.50
C GLN A 436 16.88 10.57 32.34
N LEU A 437 16.51 10.08 31.15
CA LEU A 437 17.21 10.32 29.90
C LEU A 437 16.27 10.98 28.89
N THR A 438 16.83 11.77 28.00
CA THR A 438 16.06 12.47 26.97
C THR A 438 16.58 12.07 25.59
N ILE A 439 15.70 11.76 24.67
CA ILE A 439 15.98 11.77 23.24
C ILE A 439 15.85 13.23 22.82
N VAL A 440 16.97 13.87 22.47
CA VAL A 440 17.02 15.32 22.29
C VAL A 440 16.39 15.75 20.97
N ALA A 441 15.81 16.94 20.92
CA ALA A 441 15.20 17.48 19.71
C ALA A 441 16.22 17.54 18.54
N GLY A 442 15.84 17.04 17.37
CA GLY A 442 16.73 16.89 16.21
C GLY A 442 17.57 15.63 16.23
N ALA A 443 17.30 14.69 17.15
CA ALA A 443 18.01 13.42 17.26
C ALA A 443 17.94 12.53 16.01
N GLY A 444 16.83 12.63 15.28
CA GLY A 444 16.63 11.92 14.01
C GLY A 444 17.30 12.59 12.81
N ASP A 445 17.84 13.79 12.93
CA ASP A 445 18.50 14.47 11.82
C ASP A 445 19.67 13.62 11.29
N PHE A 446 19.77 13.53 9.96
CA PHE A 446 20.81 12.74 9.30
C PHE A 446 22.20 13.23 9.72
N GLN A 447 22.95 12.38 10.42
CA GLN A 447 24.34 12.63 10.77
C GLN A 447 25.28 12.01 9.73
N ASP A 448 26.34 12.75 9.39
CA ASP A 448 27.31 12.42 8.36
C ASP A 448 27.90 11.00 8.59
N ALA A 449 28.11 10.26 7.48
CA ALA A 449 28.60 8.88 7.47
C ALA A 449 30.00 8.67 8.13
N ASP A 450 30.62 9.74 8.59
CA ASP A 450 31.92 9.75 9.27
C ASP A 450 31.81 9.74 10.82
N ALA A 451 30.60 9.56 11.40
CA ALA A 451 30.47 9.42 12.85
C ALA A 451 31.20 8.14 13.32
N PRO A 452 32.11 8.23 14.32
CA PRO A 452 32.90 7.08 14.75
C PRO A 452 32.02 5.99 15.34
N ASP A 453 32.25 4.72 14.92
CA ASP A 453 31.59 3.50 15.39
C ASP A 453 31.85 3.16 16.88
N GLU A 454 32.60 3.98 17.60
CA GLU A 454 32.98 3.72 18.97
C GLU A 454 32.28 4.64 19.96
N PHE A 455 31.75 4.08 21.04
CA PHE A 455 31.30 4.79 22.24
C PHE A 455 32.46 5.59 22.85
N ALA A 456 32.79 6.74 22.26
CA ALA A 456 33.84 7.59 22.76
C ALA A 456 33.33 8.36 23.99
N ASP A 457 34.16 8.32 25.07
CA ASP A 457 33.94 9.16 26.25
C ASP A 457 33.74 10.62 25.79
N SER A 458 32.54 11.13 25.97
CA SER A 458 32.18 12.55 26.07
C SER A 458 32.07 13.45 24.84
N GLU A 459 32.32 13.06 23.61
CA GLU A 459 32.21 13.99 22.43
C GLU A 459 31.56 13.37 21.17
N SER A 460 31.00 12.17 21.24
CA SER A 460 30.23 11.65 20.11
C SER A 460 28.79 12.15 20.22
N PRO A 461 28.16 12.60 19.12
CA PRO A 461 26.77 12.97 19.12
C PRO A 461 25.90 11.71 19.18
N ALA A 462 25.71 11.13 20.38
CA ALA A 462 24.56 10.31 20.61
C ALA A 462 23.44 11.28 20.91
N ASP A 463 22.39 11.16 20.15
CA ASP A 463 21.21 12.02 20.27
C ASP A 463 20.34 11.60 21.46
N TYR A 464 20.85 10.75 22.33
CA TYR A 464 20.41 10.57 23.72
C TYR A 464 21.18 11.52 24.63
N SER A 465 20.52 12.10 25.61
CA SER A 465 21.09 13.11 26.51
C SER A 465 22.35 12.65 27.26
N VAL A 466 22.55 11.33 27.38
CA VAL A 466 23.73 10.70 27.93
C VAL A 466 24.07 9.44 27.12
N ASN A 467 25.31 9.35 26.61
CA ASN A 467 25.76 8.21 25.79
C ASN A 467 26.09 6.98 26.66
N VAL A 468 26.58 7.19 27.88
CA VAL A 468 26.93 6.14 28.84
C VAL A 468 26.38 6.50 30.21
N LEU A 469 25.32 5.82 30.63
CA LEU A 469 24.74 5.98 31.96
C LEU A 469 25.27 4.88 32.88
N ARG A 470 25.77 5.24 34.08
CA ARG A 470 26.21 4.28 35.13
C ARG A 470 25.21 4.28 36.27
N ILE A 471 24.68 3.10 36.58
CA ILE A 471 23.63 2.90 37.58
C ILE A 471 23.92 1.71 38.49
N LYS A 472 23.13 1.54 39.55
CA LYS A 472 23.13 0.37 40.40
C LYS A 472 22.05 -0.63 40.02
N PRO A 473 22.20 -1.93 40.32
CA PRO A 473 21.11 -2.90 40.15
C PRO A 473 19.82 -2.45 40.84
N GLY A 474 18.67 -2.66 40.19
CA GLY A 474 17.36 -2.23 40.65
C GLY A 474 17.02 -0.76 40.30
N THR A 475 17.88 -0.06 39.55
CA THR A 475 17.58 1.30 39.09
C THR A 475 16.65 1.27 37.88
N THR A 476 15.58 2.05 37.92
CA THR A 476 14.71 2.30 36.77
C THR A 476 15.24 3.49 35.99
N VAL A 477 15.41 3.34 34.70
CA VAL A 477 15.75 4.43 33.77
C VAL A 477 14.51 4.75 32.93
N THR A 478 14.19 6.03 32.80
CA THR A 478 13.08 6.50 31.97
C THR A 478 13.62 7.37 30.84
N TRP A 479 13.26 7.05 29.62
CA TRP A 479 13.54 7.86 28.42
C TRP A 479 12.31 8.68 28.07
N THR A 480 12.53 9.92 27.68
CA THR A 480 11.51 10.81 27.15
C THR A 480 11.92 11.25 25.74
N ASN A 481 11.06 11.08 24.76
CA ASN A 481 11.32 11.58 23.40
C ASN A 481 10.92 13.07 23.32
N GLU A 482 11.90 13.95 23.16
CA GLU A 482 11.70 15.39 22.90
C GLU A 482 11.93 15.77 21.44
N ASP A 483 12.17 14.77 20.56
CA ASP A 483 12.30 14.97 19.13
C ASP A 483 10.95 14.77 18.45
N ALA A 484 10.70 15.54 17.38
CA ALA A 484 9.49 15.42 16.56
C ALA A 484 9.43 14.13 15.73
N MET A 485 10.52 13.36 15.70
CA MET A 485 10.60 12.08 14.98
C MET A 485 10.34 10.90 15.90
N LEU A 486 9.88 9.79 15.29
CA LEU A 486 9.71 8.51 16.00
C LEU A 486 11.06 7.91 16.37
N HIS A 487 11.25 7.57 17.63
CA HIS A 487 12.45 6.92 18.13
C HIS A 487 12.15 5.59 18.81
N THR A 488 13.16 4.77 19.04
CA THR A 488 13.10 3.59 19.90
C THR A 488 14.28 3.56 20.86
N VAL A 489 14.12 2.84 21.96
CA VAL A 489 15.20 2.45 22.86
C VAL A 489 15.28 0.94 22.82
N THR A 490 16.07 0.41 21.88
CA THR A 490 16.13 -1.02 21.57
C THR A 490 17.49 -1.60 21.93
N ALA A 491 17.53 -2.59 22.84
CA ALA A 491 18.76 -3.24 23.23
C ALA A 491 19.41 -4.00 22.07
N ALA A 492 20.72 -3.91 21.92
CA ALA A 492 21.46 -4.60 20.88
C ALA A 492 21.40 -6.15 21.01
N ASP A 493 21.21 -6.65 22.22
CA ASP A 493 21.05 -8.07 22.54
C ASP A 493 19.57 -8.52 22.61
N GLY A 494 18.63 -7.59 22.41
CA GLY A 494 17.19 -7.86 22.45
C GLY A 494 16.61 -7.95 23.87
N SER A 495 17.35 -7.57 24.91
CA SER A 495 16.91 -7.66 26.32
C SER A 495 15.78 -6.67 26.66
N PHE A 496 15.62 -5.59 25.90
CA PHE A 496 14.52 -4.64 26.01
C PHE A 496 14.28 -3.90 24.70
N ASP A 497 13.04 -3.43 24.52
CA ASP A 497 12.61 -2.59 23.40
C ASP A 497 11.45 -1.72 23.87
N SER A 498 11.54 -0.41 23.61
CA SER A 498 10.47 0.52 23.96
C SER A 498 9.29 0.49 22.96
N GLY A 499 9.47 -0.14 21.80
CA GLY A 499 8.66 0.19 20.64
C GLY A 499 8.90 1.64 20.18
N PHE A 500 8.03 2.15 19.30
CA PHE A 500 8.13 3.55 18.83
C PHE A 500 7.65 4.51 19.90
N LEU A 501 8.45 5.54 20.14
CA LEU A 501 8.15 6.66 21.03
C LEU A 501 7.91 7.89 20.14
N GLU A 502 6.73 8.51 20.28
CA GLU A 502 6.39 9.79 19.64
C GLU A 502 6.94 10.97 20.48
N GLU A 503 6.87 12.20 19.95
CA GLU A 503 7.26 13.39 20.70
C GLU A 503 6.44 13.53 22.00
N GLY A 504 7.12 13.59 23.12
CA GLY A 504 6.54 13.64 24.45
C GLY A 504 6.32 12.29 25.13
N ASP A 505 6.47 11.18 24.42
CA ASP A 505 6.34 9.85 24.99
C ASP A 505 7.47 9.52 25.95
N THR A 506 7.14 8.70 26.94
CA THR A 506 8.09 8.19 27.93
C THR A 506 8.03 6.68 28.00
N TRP A 507 9.19 6.05 28.17
CA TRP A 507 9.30 4.62 28.42
C TRP A 507 10.32 4.33 29.49
N SER A 508 10.07 3.33 30.35
CA SER A 508 10.92 3.00 31.49
C SER A 508 11.32 1.55 31.52
N TYR A 509 12.57 1.28 31.89
CA TYR A 509 13.10 -0.06 32.11
C TYR A 509 13.91 -0.14 33.40
N THR A 510 13.74 -1.23 34.18
CA THR A 510 14.45 -1.47 35.44
C THR A 510 15.58 -2.46 35.21
N PHE A 511 16.81 -2.06 35.49
CA PHE A 511 18.01 -2.86 35.30
C PHE A 511 18.34 -3.63 36.59
N GLU A 512 18.00 -4.91 36.67
CA GLU A 512 18.22 -5.75 37.84
C GLU A 512 19.62 -6.38 37.88
N ASP A 513 20.18 -6.71 36.71
CA ASP A 513 21.44 -7.44 36.59
C ASP A 513 22.64 -6.52 36.35
N ILE A 514 23.80 -6.88 36.92
CA ILE A 514 25.09 -6.23 36.64
C ILE A 514 25.53 -6.57 35.22
N GLY A 515 25.86 -5.55 34.42
CA GLY A 515 26.28 -5.73 33.03
C GLY A 515 26.37 -4.43 32.24
N GLU A 516 26.74 -4.57 30.97
CA GLU A 516 26.69 -3.47 29.99
C GLU A 516 25.56 -3.76 29.00
N PHE A 517 24.66 -2.83 28.88
CA PHE A 517 23.46 -2.90 28.03
C PHE A 517 23.56 -1.83 26.94
N GLU A 518 24.00 -2.23 25.76
CA GLU A 518 24.06 -1.36 24.58
C GLU A 518 22.68 -1.28 23.94
N TYR A 519 22.24 -0.09 23.57
CA TYR A 519 20.96 0.14 22.90
C TYR A 519 21.10 1.18 21.78
N PHE A 520 20.17 1.16 20.87
CA PHE A 520 20.13 2.04 19.70
C PHE A 520 18.67 2.36 19.31
N CYS A 521 18.51 3.34 18.44
CA CYS A 521 17.22 3.63 17.81
C CYS A 521 17.07 2.84 16.51
N LEU A 522 16.01 2.03 16.37
CA LEU A 522 15.77 1.23 15.17
C LEU A 522 15.64 2.08 13.89
N PRO A 523 14.85 3.18 13.86
CA PRO A 523 14.80 4.06 12.71
C PRO A 523 16.11 4.80 12.43
N HIS A 524 16.92 5.06 13.47
CA HIS A 524 18.13 5.89 13.40
C HIS A 524 19.35 5.10 13.93
N PRO A 525 19.90 4.12 13.19
CA PRO A 525 20.90 3.18 13.72
C PRO A 525 22.23 3.83 14.17
N TRP A 526 22.46 5.09 13.82
CA TRP A 526 23.61 5.89 14.30
C TRP A 526 23.41 6.40 15.73
N MET A 527 22.17 6.52 16.21
CA MET A 527 21.87 6.83 17.61
C MET A 527 22.14 5.61 18.48
N LYS A 528 23.26 5.63 19.17
CA LYS A 528 23.70 4.51 20.05
C LYS A 528 24.06 5.04 21.43
N ALA A 529 23.69 4.30 22.46
CA ALA A 529 24.09 4.58 23.83
C ALA A 529 24.16 3.29 24.63
N LYS A 530 24.62 3.35 25.89
CA LYS A 530 24.63 2.20 26.78
C LYS A 530 24.40 2.56 28.25
N VAL A 531 23.81 1.61 28.94
CA VAL A 531 23.70 1.60 30.40
C VAL A 531 24.69 0.61 30.95
N ILE A 532 25.50 1.04 31.93
CA ILE A 532 26.42 0.18 32.69
C ILE A 532 25.85 0.03 34.11
N VAL A 533 25.52 -1.19 34.47
CA VAL A 533 25.02 -1.54 35.81
C VAL A 533 26.19 -2.10 36.63
N GLU A 534 26.56 -1.40 37.67
CA GLU A 534 27.72 -1.77 38.52
C GLU A 534 27.37 -1.61 40.02
N GLU A 535 28.13 -2.28 40.95
CA GLU A 535 27.87 -2.33 42.42
C GLU A 535 27.84 -0.95 43.12
#